data_31b1f7d891594b5da5d8329a3405ef4d
#
_entry.id   31b1f7d891594b5da5d8329a3405ef4d
#
_cell.length_a   1.000
_cell.length_b   1.000
_cell.length_c   1.000
_cell.angle_alpha   90.00
_cell.angle_beta   90.00
_cell.angle_gamma   90.00
#
_symmetry.space_group_name_H-M   'P 1'
#
loop_
_entity.id
_entity.type
_entity.pdbx_description
1 polymer ?
#
loop_
_entity_poly.entity_id
_entity_poly.type
_entity_poly.pdbx_seq_one_letter_code
_entity_poly.pdbx_strand_id
1 'polypeptide(L)'
;MMKRPMTFGRAIVVARKAKGLSQKDLAALIHKEEDERSISPQYLNDIEHDRRSPMSDHLIRQFAQVLGEDEGYMFVLAGKIPQEIREKAGERDRRDQVVESFAHFRRTITERN
;
A
#
# COMPACT_ATOMS: atom_id res chain seq x y z
N MET A 1 -27.03 4.00 -0.65
CA MET A 1 -26.22 3.49 0.47
C MET A 1 -24.75 3.85 0.27
N MET A 2 -24.17 4.48 1.26
CA MET A 2 -22.76 4.89 1.17
C MET A 2 -21.85 3.75 1.56
N LYS A 3 -20.91 3.42 0.68
CA LYS A 3 -19.87 2.46 1.01
C LYS A 3 -18.74 3.17 1.71
N ARG A 4 -18.15 2.49 2.70
CA ARG A 4 -16.95 3.02 3.34
C ARG A 4 -15.81 3.05 2.31
N PRO A 5 -15.03 4.14 2.28
CA PRO A 5 -13.89 4.19 1.36
C PRO A 5 -12.92 3.07 1.69
N MET A 6 -12.23 2.60 0.67
CA MET A 6 -11.18 1.61 0.85
C MET A 6 -9.99 2.28 1.50
N THR A 7 -9.45 1.65 2.54
CA THR A 7 -8.19 2.07 3.15
C THR A 7 -7.16 0.96 2.95
N PHE A 8 -5.91 1.26 3.27
CA PHE A 8 -4.87 0.24 3.19
C PHE A 8 -5.24 -0.98 4.04
N GLY A 9 -5.65 -0.74 5.28
CA GLY A 9 -6.02 -1.83 6.18
C GLY A 9 -7.19 -2.64 5.67
N ARG A 10 -8.22 -1.98 5.15
CA ARG A 10 -9.39 -2.67 4.60
C ARG A 10 -9.04 -3.51 3.38
N ALA A 11 -8.17 -2.98 2.52
CA ALA A 11 -7.73 -3.72 1.33
C ALA A 11 -7.05 -5.03 1.74
N ILE A 12 -6.23 -4.98 2.79
CA ILE A 12 -5.59 -6.19 3.31
C ILE A 12 -6.63 -7.18 3.82
N VAL A 13 -7.60 -6.72 4.61
CA VAL A 13 -8.65 -7.60 5.15
C VAL A 13 -9.42 -8.28 4.02
N VAL A 14 -9.87 -7.50 3.04
CA VAL A 14 -10.65 -8.03 1.92
C VAL A 14 -9.86 -9.08 1.15
N ALA A 15 -8.61 -8.77 0.79
CA ALA A 15 -7.77 -9.68 0.01
C ALA A 15 -7.39 -10.92 0.83
N ARG A 16 -7.10 -10.74 2.12
CA ARG A 16 -6.77 -11.86 3.01
C ARG A 16 -7.94 -12.84 3.10
N LYS A 17 -9.13 -12.33 3.34
CA LYS A 17 -10.33 -13.18 3.46
C LYS A 17 -10.65 -13.87 2.14
N ALA A 18 -10.45 -13.18 1.02
CA ALA A 18 -10.65 -13.78 -0.30
C ALA A 18 -9.72 -14.97 -0.54
N LYS A 19 -8.55 -14.97 0.07
CA LYS A 19 -7.61 -16.08 -0.02
C LYS A 19 -7.81 -17.13 1.09
N GLY A 20 -8.76 -16.92 1.98
CA GLY A 20 -9.02 -17.85 3.07
C GLY A 20 -7.93 -17.87 4.13
N LEU A 21 -7.15 -16.81 4.25
CA LEU A 21 -6.07 -16.73 5.23
C LEU A 21 -6.55 -16.12 6.53
N SER A 22 -6.10 -16.68 7.66
CA SER A 22 -6.25 -16.04 8.96
C SER A 22 -5.22 -14.91 9.10
N GLN A 23 -5.39 -14.06 10.11
CA GLN A 23 -4.35 -13.05 10.41
C GLN A 23 -3.03 -13.73 10.73
N LYS A 24 -3.06 -14.81 11.48
CA LYS A 24 -1.85 -15.56 11.83
C LYS A 24 -1.15 -16.08 10.56
N ASP A 25 -1.93 -16.64 9.64
CA ASP A 25 -1.38 -17.17 8.38
C ASP A 25 -0.73 -16.08 7.56
N LEU A 26 -1.42 -14.96 7.39
CA LEU A 26 -0.88 -13.86 6.59
C LEU A 26 0.36 -13.25 7.26
N ALA A 27 0.31 -13.02 8.57
CA ALA A 27 1.46 -12.45 9.28
C ALA A 27 2.72 -13.28 9.10
N ALA A 28 2.57 -14.60 9.08
CA ALA A 28 3.71 -15.51 8.89
C ALA A 28 4.34 -15.39 7.50
N LEU A 29 3.61 -14.85 6.53
CA LEU A 29 4.09 -14.70 5.15
C LEU A 29 4.71 -13.33 4.86
N ILE A 30 4.57 -12.38 5.78
CA ILE A 30 5.07 -11.02 5.60
C ILE A 30 6.32 -10.85 6.46
N HIS A 31 7.43 -10.52 5.82
CA HIS A 31 8.73 -10.48 6.50
C HIS A 31 9.29 -9.06 6.54
N LYS A 32 9.86 -8.70 7.67
CA LYS A 32 10.54 -7.43 7.85
C LYS A 32 11.86 -7.44 7.07
N GLU A 33 12.25 -6.26 6.57
CA GLU A 33 13.46 -6.15 5.77
C GLU A 33 14.73 -6.33 6.63
N GLU A 34 14.71 -5.76 7.82
CA GLU A 34 15.91 -5.65 8.65
C GLU A 34 16.41 -6.98 9.20
N ASP A 35 15.52 -7.92 9.50
CA ASP A 35 15.92 -9.20 10.13
C ASP A 35 15.24 -10.42 9.51
N GLU A 36 14.48 -10.22 8.47
CA GLU A 36 13.74 -11.26 7.74
C GLU A 36 12.74 -12.03 8.59
N ARG A 37 12.46 -11.57 9.80
CA ARG A 37 11.42 -12.19 10.63
C ARG A 37 10.04 -11.76 10.17
N SER A 38 9.09 -12.67 10.31
CA SER A 38 7.71 -12.35 10.00
C SER A 38 7.18 -11.30 10.98
N ILE A 39 6.19 -10.53 10.52
CA ILE A 39 5.50 -9.60 11.42
C ILE A 39 4.62 -10.38 12.37
N SER A 40 4.30 -9.77 13.50
CA SER A 40 3.41 -10.41 14.47
C SER A 40 1.95 -10.29 14.04
N PRO A 41 1.09 -11.22 14.46
CA PRO A 41 -0.35 -11.06 14.23
C PRO A 41 -0.92 -9.77 14.84
N GLN A 42 -0.38 -9.33 15.96
CA GLN A 42 -0.82 -8.08 16.58
C GLN A 42 -0.48 -6.87 15.70
N TYR A 43 0.72 -6.84 15.13
CA TYR A 43 1.12 -5.78 14.22
C TYR A 43 0.21 -5.75 12.99
N LEU A 44 -0.07 -6.93 12.43
CA LEU A 44 -0.98 -7.04 11.30
C LEU A 44 -2.38 -6.55 11.67
N ASN A 45 -2.87 -6.93 12.85
CA ASN A 45 -4.18 -6.49 13.31
C ASN A 45 -4.26 -4.96 13.39
N ASP A 46 -3.19 -4.33 13.87
CA ASP A 46 -3.14 -2.87 13.94
C ASP A 46 -3.17 -2.23 12.56
N ILE A 47 -2.45 -2.83 11.60
CA ILE A 47 -2.48 -2.35 10.21
C ILE A 47 -3.88 -2.51 9.61
N GLU A 48 -4.50 -3.66 9.81
CA GLU A 48 -5.84 -3.94 9.27
C GLU A 48 -6.90 -2.99 9.78
N HIS A 49 -6.73 -2.50 11.01
CA HIS A 49 -7.66 -1.53 11.61
C HIS A 49 -7.23 -0.09 11.40
N ASP A 50 -6.25 0.14 10.54
CA ASP A 50 -5.71 1.47 10.24
C ASP A 50 -5.22 2.23 11.47
N ARG A 51 -4.82 1.49 12.51
CA ARG A 51 -4.19 2.07 13.69
C ARG A 51 -2.70 2.30 13.47
N ARG A 52 -2.15 1.69 12.43
CA ARG A 52 -0.73 1.77 12.11
C ARG A 52 -0.55 1.68 10.61
N SER A 53 0.27 2.57 10.05
CA SER A 53 0.66 2.49 8.65
C SER A 53 1.83 1.54 8.50
N PRO A 54 1.95 0.85 7.35
CA PRO A 54 3.16 0.08 7.09
C PRO A 54 4.37 1.01 7.07
N MET A 55 5.47 0.59 7.72
CA MET A 55 6.61 1.47 7.96
C MET A 55 7.57 1.57 6.78
N SER A 56 7.51 0.64 5.85
CA SER A 56 8.48 0.61 4.75
C SER A 56 7.84 0.23 3.43
N ASP A 57 8.50 0.66 2.36
CA ASP A 57 8.13 0.24 1.00
C ASP A 57 8.18 -1.28 0.88
N HIS A 58 9.15 -1.89 1.53
CA HIS A 58 9.31 -3.35 1.52
C HIS A 58 8.06 -4.06 2.03
N LEU A 59 7.48 -3.61 3.13
CA LEU A 59 6.26 -4.22 3.67
C LEU A 59 5.08 -4.04 2.74
N ILE A 60 4.92 -2.85 2.15
CA ILE A 60 3.84 -2.60 1.19
C ILE A 60 3.96 -3.57 0.02
N ARG A 61 5.18 -3.75 -0.51
CA ARG A 61 5.42 -4.67 -1.62
C ARG A 61 5.14 -6.11 -1.25
N GLN A 62 5.51 -6.52 -0.03
CA GLN A 62 5.22 -7.87 0.41
C GLN A 62 3.72 -8.14 0.53
N PHE A 63 2.98 -7.20 1.08
CA PHE A 63 1.53 -7.34 1.14
C PHE A 63 0.94 -7.47 -0.27
N ALA A 64 1.36 -6.61 -1.19
CA ALA A 64 0.86 -6.66 -2.56
C ALA A 64 1.15 -8.02 -3.20
N GLN A 65 2.38 -8.49 -3.06
CA GLN A 65 2.82 -9.75 -3.66
C GLN A 65 2.08 -10.95 -3.09
N VAL A 66 2.02 -11.06 -1.77
CA VAL A 66 1.39 -12.20 -1.10
C VAL A 66 -0.11 -12.23 -1.36
N LEU A 67 -0.74 -11.07 -1.37
CA LEU A 67 -2.19 -10.97 -1.55
C LEU A 67 -2.62 -10.93 -3.02
N GLY A 68 -1.68 -10.81 -3.95
CA GLY A 68 -1.99 -10.70 -5.37
C GLY A 68 -2.66 -9.39 -5.74
N GLU A 69 -2.34 -8.32 -5.00
CA GLU A 69 -2.88 -7.00 -5.26
C GLU A 69 -1.88 -6.13 -6.02
N ASP A 70 -2.37 -5.12 -6.73
CA ASP A 70 -1.51 -4.21 -7.46
C ASP A 70 -0.65 -3.39 -6.49
N GLU A 71 0.64 -3.35 -6.74
CA GLU A 71 1.60 -2.65 -5.89
C GLU A 71 1.33 -1.16 -5.85
N GLY A 72 1.13 -0.53 -7.03
CA GLY A 72 0.86 0.90 -7.11
C GLY A 72 -0.40 1.30 -6.36
N TYR A 73 -1.45 0.49 -6.49
CA TYR A 73 -2.69 0.73 -5.75
C TYR A 73 -2.45 0.70 -4.24
N MET A 74 -1.67 -0.27 -3.78
CA MET A 74 -1.37 -0.39 -2.35
C MET A 74 -0.55 0.81 -1.84
N PHE A 75 0.40 1.31 -2.65
CA PHE A 75 1.13 2.53 -2.30
C PHE A 75 0.20 3.73 -2.19
N VAL A 76 -0.72 3.89 -3.14
CA VAL A 76 -1.68 4.99 -3.09
C VAL A 76 -2.53 4.93 -1.82
N LEU A 77 -3.05 3.75 -1.48
CA LEU A 77 -3.86 3.59 -0.27
C LEU A 77 -3.03 3.85 0.99
N ALA A 78 -1.75 3.53 0.99
CA ALA A 78 -0.86 3.81 2.11
C ALA A 78 -0.49 5.29 2.20
N GLY A 79 -0.86 6.09 1.19
CA GLY A 79 -0.50 7.50 1.14
C GLY A 79 0.99 7.72 0.93
N LYS A 80 1.62 6.81 0.18
CA LYS A 80 3.06 6.80 0.07
C LYS A 80 3.50 6.69 -1.39
N ILE A 81 4.55 7.42 -1.73
CA ILE A 81 5.18 7.32 -3.05
C ILE A 81 6.44 6.46 -2.87
N PRO A 82 6.64 5.41 -3.70
CA PRO A 82 7.83 4.57 -3.59
C PRO A 82 9.11 5.40 -3.66
N GLN A 83 10.13 4.96 -2.93
CA GLN A 83 11.38 5.72 -2.80
C GLN A 83 12.03 5.99 -4.17
N GLU A 84 12.05 5.00 -5.06
CA GLU A 84 12.67 5.17 -6.37
C GLU A 84 11.95 6.22 -7.21
N ILE A 85 10.64 6.37 -7.02
CA ILE A 85 9.88 7.42 -7.71
C ILE A 85 10.18 8.79 -7.07
N ARG A 86 10.25 8.86 -5.74
CA ARG A 86 10.58 10.10 -5.05
C ARG A 86 11.97 10.61 -5.47
N GLU A 87 12.93 9.69 -5.59
CA GLU A 87 14.28 10.04 -6.01
C GLU A 87 14.29 10.61 -7.43
N LYS A 88 13.59 9.94 -8.35
CA LYS A 88 13.48 10.43 -9.74
C LYS A 88 12.77 11.77 -9.80
N ALA A 89 11.67 11.92 -9.06
CA ALA A 89 10.90 13.16 -9.03
C ALA A 89 11.71 14.32 -8.48
N GLY A 90 12.68 14.04 -7.61
CA GLY A 90 13.55 15.04 -7.02
C GLY A 90 14.73 15.46 -7.90
N GLU A 91 14.93 14.83 -9.04
CA GLU A 91 15.98 15.25 -9.95
C GLU A 91 15.70 16.65 -10.48
N ARG A 92 16.79 17.42 -10.68
CA ARG A 92 16.70 18.85 -10.93
C ARG A 92 15.83 19.23 -12.12
N ASP A 93 15.83 18.44 -13.16
CA ASP A 93 15.12 18.73 -14.40
C ASP A 93 13.79 18.01 -14.55
N ARG A 94 13.27 17.41 -13.46
CA ARG A 94 12.04 16.64 -13.49
C ARG A 94 10.81 17.41 -13.01
N ARG A 95 11.00 18.60 -12.48
CA ARG A 95 9.90 19.36 -11.84
C ARG A 95 8.66 19.44 -12.72
N ASP A 96 8.81 19.88 -13.96
CA ASP A 96 7.65 20.09 -14.82
C ASP A 96 6.96 18.79 -15.19
N GLN A 97 7.72 17.71 -15.35
CA GLN A 97 7.16 16.37 -15.56
C GLN A 97 6.32 15.93 -14.36
N VAL A 98 6.81 16.16 -13.17
CA VAL A 98 6.09 15.79 -11.94
C VAL A 98 4.79 16.58 -11.85
N VAL A 99 4.85 17.89 -12.11
CA VAL A 99 3.67 18.75 -12.07
C VAL A 99 2.61 18.25 -13.05
N GLU A 100 3.00 17.98 -14.28
CA GLU A 100 2.08 17.50 -15.32
C GLU A 100 1.50 16.12 -14.98
N SER A 101 2.37 15.22 -14.56
CA SER A 101 1.95 13.84 -14.26
C SER A 101 0.95 13.81 -13.11
N PHE A 102 1.22 14.59 -12.08
CA PHE A 102 0.32 14.61 -10.93
C PHE A 102 -1.01 15.28 -11.26
N ALA A 103 -0.97 16.36 -12.06
CA ALA A 103 -2.20 16.99 -12.53
C ALA A 103 -3.07 16.02 -13.33
N HIS A 104 -2.43 15.23 -14.19
CA HIS A 104 -3.14 14.19 -14.95
C HIS A 104 -3.75 13.15 -14.03
N PHE A 105 -2.97 12.67 -13.06
CA PHE A 105 -3.45 11.70 -12.09
C PHE A 105 -4.68 12.24 -11.34
N ARG A 106 -4.61 13.48 -10.87
CA ARG A 106 -5.72 14.09 -10.15
C ARG A 106 -6.98 14.16 -11.02
N ARG A 107 -6.84 14.60 -12.26
CA ARG A 107 -7.98 14.67 -13.19
C ARG A 107 -8.60 13.29 -13.40
N THR A 108 -7.76 12.31 -13.66
CA THR A 108 -8.24 10.95 -13.91
C THR A 108 -9.04 10.40 -12.73
N ILE A 109 -8.55 10.64 -11.51
CA ILE A 109 -9.20 10.09 -10.31
C ILE A 109 -10.47 10.86 -9.97
N THR A 110 -10.51 12.16 -10.23
CA THR A 110 -11.64 12.99 -9.82
C THR A 110 -12.71 13.12 -10.88
N GLU A 111 -12.41 12.82 -12.16
CA GLU A 111 -13.41 12.86 -13.21
C GLU A 111 -14.41 11.73 -13.05
N ARG A 112 -15.68 12.05 -13.30
CA ARG A 112 -16.77 11.07 -13.32
C ARG A 112 -17.39 11.04 -14.69
N ASN A 113 -17.57 9.84 -15.18
CA ASN A 113 -18.26 9.63 -16.45
C ASN A 113 -19.73 9.34 -16.22
#